data_404ba019a38dc32f26406ed2c76d4a80
#
_entry.id   404ba019a38dc32f26406ed2c76d4a80
#
_cell.length_a   1.000
_cell.length_b   1.000
_cell.length_c   1.000
_cell.angle_alpha   90.00
_cell.angle_beta   90.00
_cell.angle_gamma   90.00
#
_symmetry.space_group_name_H-M   'P 1'
#
loop_
_entity.id
_entity.type
_entity.pdbx_description
1 polymer ?
#
loop_
_entity_poly.entity_id
_entity_poly.type
_entity_poly.pdbx_seq_one_letter_code
_entity_poly.pdbx_strand_id
1 'polypeptide(L)'
;QISKTGITEIPSMNPSDGSSDFFANVSVSPNPTTNGYVGVQVELSEAAPLDMVLYTTGGALVSRQTNMPDTYFSTKVYLPQTGVYLLTLQSGSKEKTFKLVRK
;
A
#
# COMPACT_ATOMS: atom_id res chain seq x y z
N GLN A 1 9.28 -0.71 -13.32
CA GLN A 1 9.29 -0.45 -12.84
C GLN A 1 9.08 -0.22 -12.12
N ILE A 2 8.95 -0.26 -11.63
CA ILE A 2 8.76 0.08 -10.88
C ILE A 2 9.11 0.25 -10.22
N SER A 3 9.24 0.23 -10.05
CA SER A 3 9.52 0.54 -9.49
C SER A 3 10.10 0.67 -8.93
N LYS A 4 10.49 0.55 -8.84
CA LYS A 4 11.10 0.76 -8.12
C LYS A 4 11.37 1.67 -7.54
N THR A 5 11.25 2.12 -7.55
CA THR A 5 11.31 3.27 -7.06
C THR A 5 11.43 3.27 -5.65
N GLY A 6 11.73 4.08 -5.00
CA GLY A 6 11.99 4.16 -3.67
C GLY A 6 11.22 3.26 -2.83
N ILE A 7 10.29 2.73 -3.35
CA ILE A 7 9.58 1.82 -2.65
C ILE A 7 10.30 0.62 -2.55
N THR A 8 10.39 0.17 -1.42
CA THR A 8 10.97 -1.02 -1.26
C THR A 8 9.98 -2.03 -1.40
N GLU A 9 9.75 -2.34 -2.58
CA GLU A 9 8.95 -3.40 -2.81
C GLU A 9 9.55 -4.56 -2.21
N ILE A 10 8.80 -5.45 -1.83
CA ILE A 10 9.29 -6.66 -1.34
C ILE A 10 10.02 -7.30 -2.42
N PRO A 11 11.28 -7.26 -2.32
CA PRO A 11 12.08 -7.56 -3.46
C PRO A 11 11.96 -8.96 -3.94
N SER A 12 11.76 -9.78 -3.09
CA SER A 12 11.71 -11.12 -3.51
C SER A 12 10.44 -11.43 -4.17
N MET A 13 9.76 -10.42 -4.51
CA MET A 13 8.57 -10.60 -5.09
C MET A 13 8.62 -11.64 -6.11
N ASN A 14 7.80 -12.52 -5.98
CA ASN A 14 7.72 -13.60 -6.88
C ASN A 14 7.25 -13.12 -8.22
N PRO A 15 8.03 -13.24 -9.23
CA PRO A 15 7.66 -12.68 -10.51
C PRO A 15 6.45 -13.32 -11.11
N SER A 16 6.09 -14.48 -10.70
CA SER A 16 4.93 -15.08 -11.28
C SER A 16 3.67 -14.75 -10.50
N ASP A 17 3.78 -13.87 -9.53
CA ASP A 17 2.65 -13.47 -8.78
C ASP A 17 1.73 -12.62 -9.64
N GLY A 18 0.55 -13.09 -9.91
CA GLY A 18 -0.39 -12.35 -10.73
C GLY A 18 -0.82 -11.05 -10.10
N SER A 19 -0.66 -10.90 -8.80
CA SER A 19 -1.01 -9.66 -8.15
C SER A 19 -0.17 -8.50 -8.65
N SER A 20 1.05 -8.78 -9.09
CA SER A 20 1.90 -7.72 -9.60
C SER A 20 1.31 -7.08 -10.84
N ASP A 21 0.66 -7.87 -11.68
CA ASP A 21 0.04 -7.31 -12.86
C ASP A 21 -1.25 -6.60 -12.53
N PHE A 22 -1.98 -7.08 -11.55
CA PHE A 22 -3.23 -6.46 -11.16
C PHE A 22 -2.97 -5.07 -10.59
N PHE A 23 -1.98 -4.94 -9.72
CA PHE A 23 -1.58 -3.63 -9.19
C PHE A 23 -0.59 -3.04 -10.18
N ALA A 24 -1.11 -2.34 -11.17
CA ALA A 24 -0.29 -1.84 -12.27
C ALA A 24 0.75 -0.84 -11.79
N ASN A 25 0.41 -0.04 -10.79
CA ASN A 25 1.35 0.95 -10.28
C ASN A 25 0.95 1.34 -8.87
N VAL A 26 1.90 1.37 -7.95
CA VAL A 26 1.63 1.79 -6.57
C VAL A 26 2.75 2.72 -6.14
N SER A 27 2.37 3.84 -5.55
CA SER A 27 3.33 4.82 -5.07
C SER A 27 2.98 5.21 -3.65
N VAL A 28 3.97 5.21 -2.77
CA VAL A 28 3.77 5.55 -1.36
C VAL A 28 4.85 6.56 -1.00
N SER A 29 4.46 7.74 -0.57
CA SER A 29 5.45 8.76 -0.21
C SER A 29 4.83 9.84 0.66
N PRO A 30 5.66 10.48 1.50
CA PRO A 30 7.04 10.14 1.78
C PRO A 30 7.12 8.89 2.64
N ASN A 31 8.20 8.14 2.48
CA ASN A 31 8.40 6.94 3.28
C ASN A 31 9.90 6.78 3.48
N PRO A 32 10.44 7.12 4.65
CA PRO A 32 9.68 7.38 5.88
C PRO A 32 9.07 8.77 5.91
N THR A 33 8.07 8.92 6.76
CA THR A 33 7.41 10.19 6.96
C THR A 33 7.79 10.76 8.32
N THR A 34 7.80 12.09 8.45
CA THR A 34 8.08 12.71 9.74
C THR A 34 6.83 13.30 10.36
N ASN A 35 5.82 13.60 9.56
CA ASN A 35 4.59 14.17 10.12
C ASN A 35 3.46 13.16 10.24
N GLY A 36 3.73 11.92 9.90
CA GLY A 36 2.75 10.86 10.03
C GLY A 36 1.88 10.62 8.81
N TYR A 37 1.86 11.51 7.86
CA TYR A 37 1.02 11.34 6.69
C TYR A 37 1.81 10.74 5.55
N VAL A 38 1.21 9.74 4.90
CA VAL A 38 1.81 9.09 3.75
C VAL A 38 0.78 9.09 2.63
N GLY A 39 1.15 9.62 1.49
CA GLY A 39 0.27 9.60 0.33
C GLY A 39 0.39 8.26 -0.36
N VAL A 40 -0.75 7.69 -0.71
CA VAL A 40 -0.80 6.39 -1.36
C VAL A 40 -1.56 6.56 -2.67
N GLN A 41 -0.93 6.17 -3.77
CA GLN A 41 -1.55 6.21 -5.08
C GLN A 41 -1.49 4.82 -5.66
N VAL A 42 -2.62 4.32 -6.12
CA VAL A 42 -2.72 2.97 -6.63
C VAL A 42 -3.42 2.99 -7.97
N GLU A 43 -2.82 2.31 -8.93
CA GLU A 43 -3.44 2.16 -10.23
C GLU A 43 -3.61 0.68 -10.49
N LEU A 44 -4.83 0.27 -10.85
CA LEU A 44 -5.13 -1.12 -11.12
C LEU A 44 -5.23 -1.34 -12.62
N SER A 45 -4.98 -2.57 -13.04
CA SER A 45 -5.09 -2.90 -14.45
C SER A 45 -6.54 -2.97 -14.91
N GLU A 46 -7.46 -3.08 -13.98
CA GLU A 46 -8.87 -3.08 -14.31
C GLU A 46 -9.65 -2.54 -13.12
N ALA A 47 -10.84 -2.06 -13.34
CA ALA A 47 -11.64 -1.48 -12.28
C ALA A 47 -12.02 -2.54 -11.25
N ALA A 48 -11.77 -2.25 -10.00
CA ALA A 48 -12.06 -3.18 -8.92
C ALA A 48 -12.10 -2.41 -7.61
N PRO A 49 -12.82 -2.91 -6.61
CA PRO A 49 -12.82 -2.28 -5.30
C PRO A 49 -11.46 -2.48 -4.63
N LEU A 50 -11.10 -1.57 -3.77
CA LEU A 50 -9.80 -1.64 -3.12
C LEU A 50 -9.95 -1.36 -1.63
N ASP A 51 -9.44 -2.27 -0.82
CA ASP A 51 -9.34 -2.07 0.62
C ASP A 51 -7.91 -1.71 0.96
N MET A 52 -7.73 -0.70 1.78
CA MET A 52 -6.43 -0.33 2.30
C MET A 52 -6.49 -0.51 3.80
N VAL A 53 -5.68 -1.41 4.32
CA VAL A 53 -5.71 -1.75 5.73
C VAL A 53 -4.34 -1.50 6.32
N LEU A 54 -4.29 -0.74 7.40
CA LEU A 54 -3.04 -0.38 8.04
C LEU A 54 -2.93 -1.11 9.36
N TYR A 55 -1.82 -1.81 9.54
CA TYR A 55 -1.54 -2.57 10.76
C TYR A 55 -0.24 -2.14 11.39
N THR A 56 -0.11 -2.33 12.68
CA THR A 56 1.20 -2.27 13.31
C THR A 56 1.94 -3.56 12.99
N THR A 57 3.24 -3.59 13.24
CA THR A 57 4.02 -4.80 13.01
C THR A 57 3.59 -5.93 13.93
N GLY A 58 2.92 -5.60 15.02
CA GLY A 58 2.41 -6.65 15.91
C GLY A 58 1.07 -7.19 15.46
N GLY A 59 0.53 -6.67 14.37
CA GLY A 59 -0.73 -7.18 13.84
C GLY A 59 -1.96 -6.44 14.29
N ALA A 60 -1.79 -5.37 15.07
CA ALA A 60 -2.95 -4.60 15.51
C ALA A 60 -3.46 -3.69 14.39
N LEU A 61 -4.75 -3.67 14.21
CA LEU A 61 -5.37 -2.84 13.19
C LEU A 61 -5.31 -1.38 13.59
N VAL A 62 -4.80 -0.54 12.70
CA VAL A 62 -4.74 0.90 12.93
C VAL A 62 -5.90 1.59 12.22
N SER A 63 -6.09 1.29 10.95
CA SER A 63 -7.18 1.89 10.21
C SER A 63 -7.50 1.04 8.99
N ARG A 64 -8.67 1.27 8.44
CA ARG A 64 -9.12 0.55 7.27
C ARG A 64 -9.94 1.50 6.41
N GLN A 65 -9.70 1.45 5.12
CA GLN A 65 -10.43 2.26 4.18
C GLN A 65 -10.89 1.39 3.03
N THR A 66 -12.19 1.41 2.76
CA THR A 66 -12.75 0.65 1.67
C THR A 66 -13.13 1.62 0.57
N ASN A 67 -12.71 1.34 -0.65
CA ASN A 67 -12.97 2.21 -1.79
C ASN A 67 -13.82 1.50 -2.81
N MET A 68 -14.70 2.27 -3.45
CA MET A 68 -15.55 1.73 -4.50
C MET A 68 -14.73 1.40 -5.73
N PRO A 69 -15.24 0.53 -6.60
CA PRO A 69 -14.45 0.10 -7.76
C PRO A 69 -13.97 1.26 -8.61
N ASP A 70 -12.72 1.22 -8.97
CA ASP A 70 -12.10 2.22 -9.84
C ASP A 70 -10.77 1.65 -10.31
N THR A 71 -10.15 2.31 -11.29
CA THR A 71 -8.83 1.93 -11.75
C THR A 71 -7.73 2.76 -11.08
N TYR A 72 -8.09 3.85 -10.42
CA TYR A 72 -7.11 4.71 -9.79
C TYR A 72 -7.59 5.20 -8.44
N PHE A 73 -6.71 5.15 -7.45
CA PHE A 73 -7.02 5.59 -6.10
C PHE A 73 -5.89 6.49 -5.59
N SER A 74 -6.26 7.54 -4.89
CA SER A 74 -5.28 8.43 -4.29
C SER A 74 -5.80 8.84 -2.93
N THR A 75 -5.03 8.57 -1.89
CA THR A 75 -5.47 8.87 -0.55
C THR A 75 -4.27 9.09 0.35
N LYS A 76 -4.52 9.46 1.60
CA LYS A 76 -3.48 9.57 2.59
C LYS A 76 -3.80 8.63 3.74
N VAL A 77 -2.75 8.03 4.29
CA VAL A 77 -2.90 7.26 5.52
C VAL A 77 -2.11 7.96 6.60
N TYR A 78 -2.57 7.85 7.83
CA TYR A 78 -1.93 8.50 8.96
C TYR A 78 -1.34 7.45 9.88
N LEU A 79 -0.04 7.62 10.19
CA LEU A 79 0.66 6.75 11.13
C LEU A 79 0.68 7.49 12.46
N PRO A 80 -0.10 7.05 13.44
CA PRO A 80 -0.30 7.85 14.66
C PRO A 80 0.92 7.99 15.55
N GLN A 81 1.86 7.08 15.45
CA GLN A 81 3.04 7.14 16.31
C GLN A 81 4.27 6.79 15.51
N THR A 82 5.42 7.21 16.01
CA THR A 82 6.69 6.82 15.43
C THR A 82 6.80 5.31 15.45
N GLY A 83 7.23 4.75 14.36
CA GLY A 83 7.40 3.30 14.27
C GLY A 83 7.16 2.78 12.88
N VAL A 84 7.03 1.47 12.80
CA VAL A 84 6.88 0.76 11.55
C VAL A 84 5.48 0.19 11.45
N TYR A 85 4.89 0.32 10.27
CA TYR A 85 3.54 -0.13 10.00
C TYR A 85 3.52 -0.94 8.72
N LEU A 86 2.47 -1.73 8.55
CA LEU A 86 2.26 -2.50 7.33
C LEU A 86 0.96 -2.05 6.69
N LEU A 87 1.03 -1.64 5.44
CA LEU A 87 -0.14 -1.25 4.69
C LEU A 87 -0.44 -2.35 3.69
N THR A 88 -1.63 -2.93 3.79
CA THR A 88 -2.06 -3.97 2.87
C THR A 88 -3.10 -3.42 1.93
N LEU A 89 -2.86 -3.59 0.65
CA LEU A 89 -3.82 -3.28 -0.39
C LEU A 89 -4.45 -4.59 -0.82
N GLN A 90 -5.77 -4.64 -0.79
CA GLN A 90 -6.46 -5.90 -1.07
C GLN A 90 -7.65 -5.66 -1.98
N SER A 91 -7.76 -6.47 -3.00
CA SER A 91 -8.90 -6.42 -3.91
C SER A 91 -9.24 -7.85 -4.28
N GLY A 92 -10.35 -8.35 -3.73
CA GLY A 92 -10.71 -9.74 -3.94
C GLY A 92 -9.62 -10.66 -3.40
N SER A 93 -9.09 -11.50 -4.26
CA SER A 93 -8.02 -12.40 -3.87
C SER A 93 -6.63 -11.81 -4.10
N LYS A 94 -6.55 -10.60 -4.63
CA LYS A 94 -5.27 -9.95 -4.90
C LYS A 94 -4.85 -9.11 -3.71
N GLU A 95 -3.58 -9.15 -3.38
CA GLU A 95 -3.11 -8.50 -2.18
C GLU A 95 -1.68 -8.07 -2.33
N LYS A 96 -1.33 -6.92 -1.77
CA LYS A 96 0.04 -6.44 -1.76
C LYS A 96 0.28 -5.66 -0.48
N THR A 97 1.43 -5.87 0.15
CA THR A 97 1.73 -5.24 1.45
C THR A 97 2.98 -4.39 1.33
N PHE A 98 2.93 -3.22 1.94
CA PHE A 98 4.06 -2.29 1.96
C PHE A 98 4.42 -1.93 3.39
N LYS A 99 5.70 -1.70 3.63
CA LYS A 99 6.18 -1.27 4.93
C LYS A 99 6.22 0.25 4.94
N LEU A 100 5.58 0.86 5.91
CA LEU A 100 5.59 2.31 6.09
C LEU A 100 6.29 2.64 7.39
N VAL A 101 7.01 3.74 7.41
CA VAL A 101 7.79 4.12 8.60
C VAL A 101 7.53 5.58 8.94
N ARG A 102 7.24 5.84 10.20
CA ARG A 102 7.19 7.20 10.72
C ARG A 102 8.37 7.40 11.66
N LYS A 103 9.17 8.38 11.36
CA LYS A 103 10.34 8.72 12.19
C LYS A 103 10.00 9.72 13.29
#